data_33a5a94049c0cc174f8fbe2acb324c07
#
_entry.id   33a5a94049c0cc174f8fbe2acb324c07
#
_cell.length_a   1.000
_cell.length_b   1.000
_cell.length_c   1.000
_cell.angle_alpha   90.00
_cell.angle_beta   90.00
_cell.angle_gamma   90.00
#
_symmetry.space_group_name_H-M   'P 1'
#
loop_
_entity.id
_entity.type
_entity.pdbx_description
1 polymer ?
#
loop_
_entity_poly.entity_id
_entity_poly.type
_entity_poly.pdbx_seq_one_letter_code
_entity_poly.pdbx_strand_id
1 'polypeptide(L)'
;MTDERVLIERDLDTGIARISLNNPERRNAYDPEMREQLGRYLDEIALEDDIKVVLLRGEGGVFSTGADMGNAYAWYGDTAKGADGAEAPVAPRRPSQRRRLSVDRKIFDFYHDFLGYSKVIVAEVNGFALGGGFELALMADISVVGRNTKIGMPATRFLGPALGTLHMFFYRLGPNLARRMLLTGDTIPASDLAHLSVFTEVVDDDAVPARADWWSRKVARMPADGLVMAKEAFRLVEQMQGYQGEEVSSYLFHAYGTNLQFEEGEFNFVKTRAEVGTKEAFRLRDEHFEIPEP
;
A
#
# COMPACT_ATOMS: atom_id res chain seq x y z
N MET A 1 0.49 -9.13 -25.55
CA MET A 1 -0.26 -8.58 -24.40
C MET A 1 0.65 -7.56 -23.78
N THR A 2 0.26 -6.33 -23.72
CA THR A 2 1.01 -5.26 -23.05
C THR A 2 1.15 -5.65 -21.60
N ASP A 3 2.39 -5.67 -21.12
CA ASP A 3 2.73 -6.00 -19.71
C ASP A 3 2.43 -4.79 -18.81
N GLU A 4 1.22 -4.20 -18.99
CA GLU A 4 0.77 -3.04 -18.23
C GLU A 4 0.40 -3.48 -16.82
N ARG A 5 1.19 -3.03 -15.86
CA ARG A 5 1.01 -3.30 -14.42
C ARG A 5 -0.11 -2.46 -13.80
N VAL A 6 -0.50 -1.39 -14.46
CA VAL A 6 -1.61 -0.52 -14.05
C VAL A 6 -2.45 -0.24 -15.29
N LEU A 7 -3.74 -0.51 -15.21
CA LEU A 7 -4.70 -0.21 -16.26
C LEU A 7 -5.43 1.09 -15.93
N ILE A 8 -5.76 1.87 -16.94
CA ILE A 8 -6.52 3.10 -16.78
C ILE A 8 -7.65 3.19 -17.81
N GLU A 9 -8.83 3.55 -17.34
CA GLU A 9 -10.01 3.86 -18.14
C GLU A 9 -10.52 5.25 -17.75
N ARG A 10 -10.73 6.13 -18.72
CA ARG A 10 -11.27 7.47 -18.51
C ARG A 10 -12.70 7.54 -19.03
N ASP A 11 -13.64 7.84 -18.15
CA ASP A 11 -15.05 8.04 -18.46
C ASP A 11 -15.36 9.54 -18.30
N LEU A 12 -15.20 10.27 -19.39
CA LEU A 12 -15.40 11.73 -19.40
C LEU A 12 -16.84 12.14 -19.19
N ASP A 13 -17.80 11.27 -19.57
CA ASP A 13 -19.23 11.54 -19.38
C ASP A 13 -19.61 11.55 -17.90
N THR A 14 -19.00 10.69 -17.12
CA THR A 14 -19.21 10.63 -15.67
C THR A 14 -18.19 11.42 -14.85
N GLY A 15 -17.07 11.81 -15.44
CA GLY A 15 -15.97 12.49 -14.76
C GLY A 15 -15.17 11.56 -13.82
N ILE A 16 -15.12 10.27 -14.16
CA ILE A 16 -14.45 9.24 -13.34
C ILE A 16 -13.33 8.58 -14.13
N ALA A 17 -12.13 8.54 -13.57
CA ALA A 17 -11.05 7.69 -14.04
C ALA A 17 -10.98 6.42 -13.20
N ARG A 18 -10.98 5.25 -13.83
CA ARG A 18 -10.79 3.96 -13.14
C ARG A 18 -9.36 3.51 -13.32
N ILE A 19 -8.67 3.31 -12.22
CA ILE A 19 -7.31 2.78 -12.19
C ILE A 19 -7.34 1.40 -11.56
N SER A 20 -6.83 0.40 -12.27
CA SER A 20 -6.75 -0.97 -11.78
C SER A 20 -5.30 -1.40 -11.60
N LEU A 21 -4.95 -1.86 -10.40
CA LEU A 21 -3.70 -2.56 -10.14
C LEU A 21 -3.76 -3.92 -10.84
N ASN A 22 -2.81 -4.24 -11.72
CA ASN A 22 -2.89 -5.39 -12.63
C ASN A 22 -1.70 -6.34 -12.48
N ASN A 23 -1.68 -7.07 -11.38
CA ASN A 23 -0.78 -8.18 -11.13
C ASN A 23 -1.51 -9.29 -10.34
N PRO A 24 -2.65 -9.81 -10.89
CA PRO A 24 -3.54 -10.71 -10.15
C PRO A 24 -2.88 -12.01 -9.72
N GLU A 25 -1.92 -12.53 -10.50
CA GLU A 25 -1.14 -13.73 -10.16
C GLU A 25 -0.35 -13.59 -8.86
N ARG A 26 0.01 -12.36 -8.48
CA ARG A 26 0.66 -11.99 -7.22
C ARG A 26 -0.23 -11.18 -6.29
N ARG A 27 -1.55 -11.31 -6.46
CA ARG A 27 -2.55 -10.59 -5.64
C ARG A 27 -2.31 -9.07 -5.63
N ASN A 28 -1.97 -8.53 -6.78
CA ASN A 28 -1.65 -7.13 -7.00
C ASN A 28 -0.56 -6.59 -6.05
N ALA A 29 0.40 -7.45 -5.69
CA ALA A 29 1.64 -6.98 -5.10
C ALA A 29 2.35 -6.08 -6.10
N TYR A 30 2.82 -4.93 -5.65
CA TYR A 30 3.43 -3.94 -6.52
C TYR A 30 4.94 -3.84 -6.33
N ASP A 31 5.61 -3.68 -7.43
CA ASP A 31 7.02 -3.38 -7.56
C ASP A 31 7.23 -1.86 -7.85
N PRO A 32 8.49 -1.39 -7.98
CA PRO A 32 8.77 0.00 -8.31
C PRO A 32 8.11 0.48 -9.60
N GLU A 33 8.06 -0.38 -10.64
CA GLU A 33 7.50 -0.03 -11.94
C GLU A 33 5.99 0.23 -11.84
N MET A 34 5.25 -0.66 -11.18
CA MET A 34 3.82 -0.50 -10.95
C MET A 34 3.51 0.77 -10.16
N ARG A 35 4.33 1.06 -9.14
CA ARG A 35 4.18 2.30 -8.36
C ARG A 35 4.45 3.55 -9.20
N GLU A 36 5.49 3.53 -10.03
CA GLU A 36 5.81 4.64 -10.94
C GLU A 36 4.72 4.83 -11.99
N GLN A 37 4.14 3.75 -12.51
CA GLN A 37 2.99 3.82 -13.44
C GLN A 37 1.76 4.42 -12.76
N LEU A 38 1.44 3.99 -11.54
CA LEU A 38 0.32 4.54 -10.78
C LEU A 38 0.51 6.04 -10.50
N GLY A 39 1.70 6.43 -10.03
CA GLY A 39 2.04 7.83 -9.79
C GLY A 39 1.89 8.69 -11.05
N ARG A 40 2.44 8.22 -12.17
CA ARG A 40 2.33 8.92 -13.46
C ARG A 40 0.87 9.11 -13.89
N TYR A 41 0.02 8.09 -13.78
CA TYR A 41 -1.40 8.23 -14.13
C TYR A 41 -2.13 9.18 -13.20
N LEU A 42 -1.81 9.20 -11.92
CA LEU A 42 -2.36 10.20 -10.99
C LEU A 42 -1.93 11.61 -11.38
N ASP A 43 -0.66 11.82 -11.74
CA ASP A 43 -0.15 13.13 -12.20
C ASP A 43 -0.85 13.60 -13.49
N GLU A 44 -1.05 12.70 -14.46
CA GLU A 44 -1.78 12.99 -15.69
C GLU A 44 -3.22 13.40 -15.38
N ILE A 45 -3.95 12.60 -14.60
CA ILE A 45 -5.35 12.84 -14.23
C ILE A 45 -5.48 14.14 -13.42
N ALA A 46 -4.52 14.50 -12.60
CA ALA A 46 -4.55 15.74 -11.82
C ALA A 46 -4.79 16.99 -12.69
N LEU A 47 -4.30 16.96 -13.95
CA LEU A 47 -4.41 18.04 -14.91
C LEU A 47 -5.60 17.91 -15.88
N GLU A 48 -6.38 16.84 -15.79
CA GLU A 48 -7.54 16.59 -16.65
C GLU A 48 -8.81 17.19 -16.01
N ASP A 49 -9.25 18.36 -16.47
CA ASP A 49 -10.39 19.09 -15.90
C ASP A 49 -11.70 18.31 -15.94
N ASP A 50 -11.88 17.44 -16.93
CA ASP A 50 -13.09 16.63 -17.09
C ASP A 50 -13.18 15.47 -16.08
N ILE A 51 -12.07 15.11 -15.42
CA ILE A 51 -12.03 14.06 -14.40
C ILE A 51 -12.06 14.67 -13.00
N LYS A 52 -12.99 14.22 -12.16
CA LYS A 52 -13.17 14.69 -10.78
C LYS A 52 -12.81 13.64 -9.74
N VAL A 53 -12.95 12.36 -10.10
CA VAL A 53 -12.82 11.22 -9.19
C VAL A 53 -11.92 10.16 -9.81
N VAL A 54 -11.04 9.60 -8.99
CA VAL A 54 -10.29 8.37 -9.30
C VAL A 54 -10.91 7.21 -8.53
N LEU A 55 -11.37 6.17 -9.23
CA LEU A 55 -11.75 4.90 -8.63
C LEU A 55 -10.56 3.94 -8.73
N LEU A 56 -9.92 3.67 -7.60
CA LEU A 56 -8.77 2.75 -7.50
C LEU A 56 -9.25 1.36 -7.09
N ARG A 57 -8.86 0.35 -7.86
CA ARG A 57 -9.23 -1.06 -7.62
C ARG A 57 -8.09 -2.01 -7.97
N GLY A 58 -8.28 -3.30 -7.71
CA GLY A 58 -7.36 -4.36 -8.14
C GLY A 58 -8.03 -5.35 -9.07
N GLU A 59 -7.31 -5.79 -10.10
CA GLU A 59 -7.78 -6.85 -11.00
C GLU A 59 -7.82 -8.22 -10.30
N GLY A 60 -8.69 -9.11 -10.79
CA GLY A 60 -8.80 -10.47 -10.23
C GLY A 60 -9.47 -10.56 -8.85
N GLY A 61 -10.24 -9.54 -8.45
CA GLY A 61 -11.01 -9.57 -7.18
C GLY A 61 -10.17 -9.39 -5.93
N VAL A 62 -8.95 -8.90 -6.05
CA VAL A 62 -8.04 -8.61 -4.93
C VAL A 62 -7.52 -7.19 -5.06
N PHE A 63 -7.60 -6.39 -4.00
CA PHE A 63 -7.08 -5.03 -4.04
C PHE A 63 -5.56 -5.02 -4.14
N SER A 64 -4.84 -5.34 -3.05
CA SER A 64 -3.37 -5.43 -3.08
C SER A 64 -2.80 -6.07 -1.82
N THR A 65 -1.76 -6.88 -1.97
CA THR A 65 -0.96 -7.39 -0.85
C THR A 65 0.28 -6.53 -0.54
N GLY A 66 0.36 -5.32 -1.11
CA GLY A 66 1.45 -4.38 -0.87
C GLY A 66 2.72 -4.69 -1.66
N ALA A 67 3.87 -4.37 -1.12
CA ALA A 67 5.14 -4.52 -1.80
C ALA A 67 5.45 -5.97 -2.21
N ASP A 68 5.92 -6.19 -3.45
CA ASP A 68 6.37 -7.50 -3.91
C ASP A 68 7.65 -7.93 -3.20
N MET A 69 7.50 -8.76 -2.18
CA MET A 69 8.60 -9.30 -1.38
C MET A 69 9.39 -10.39 -2.11
N GLY A 70 8.90 -10.89 -3.26
CA GLY A 70 9.62 -11.86 -4.08
C GLY A 70 10.93 -11.30 -4.64
N ASN A 71 10.99 -9.98 -4.85
CA ASN A 71 12.16 -9.30 -5.42
C ASN A 71 12.53 -8.03 -4.62
N ALA A 72 12.50 -8.11 -3.29
CA ALA A 72 12.74 -6.97 -2.41
C ALA A 72 14.10 -6.27 -2.63
N TYR A 73 15.12 -6.97 -3.11
CA TYR A 73 16.42 -6.36 -3.41
C TYR A 73 16.44 -5.55 -4.71
N ALA A 74 15.57 -5.85 -5.67
CA ALA A 74 15.45 -5.07 -6.90
C ALA A 74 15.02 -3.62 -6.66
N TRP A 75 14.37 -3.35 -5.53
CA TRP A 75 13.97 -2.00 -5.12
C TRP A 75 15.17 -1.05 -4.99
N TYR A 76 16.35 -1.58 -4.66
CA TYR A 76 17.56 -0.78 -4.50
C TYR A 76 18.51 -0.85 -5.73
N GLY A 77 18.02 -1.43 -6.84
CA GLY A 77 18.79 -1.65 -8.06
C GLY A 77 19.56 -2.96 -8.03
N ASP A 78 19.79 -3.47 -9.22
CA ASP A 78 20.37 -4.78 -9.45
C ASP A 78 21.82 -4.85 -8.93
N THR A 79 21.99 -5.36 -7.70
CA THR A 79 23.32 -5.73 -7.17
C THR A 79 23.57 -7.22 -7.30
N ALA A 80 22.60 -8.00 -7.81
CA ALA A 80 22.63 -9.45 -7.89
C ALA A 80 22.82 -10.00 -9.32
N LYS A 81 22.69 -9.17 -10.35
CA LYS A 81 23.04 -9.57 -11.71
C LYS A 81 24.44 -9.06 -12.03
N GLY A 82 25.41 -9.98 -12.11
CA GLY A 82 26.63 -9.71 -12.85
C GLY A 82 26.24 -9.29 -14.27
N ALA A 83 26.85 -8.24 -14.80
CA ALA A 83 26.81 -8.00 -16.23
C ALA A 83 27.16 -9.33 -16.93
N ASP A 84 26.35 -9.69 -17.94
CA ASP A 84 26.61 -10.85 -18.81
C ASP A 84 26.18 -12.24 -18.32
N GLY A 85 25.21 -12.41 -17.47
CA GLY A 85 24.59 -13.72 -17.22
C GLY A 85 25.52 -14.76 -16.56
N ALA A 86 26.67 -14.35 -16.03
CA ALA A 86 27.55 -15.21 -15.26
C ALA A 86 27.00 -15.37 -13.82
N GLU A 87 26.96 -16.60 -13.32
CA GLU A 87 26.67 -16.90 -11.93
C GLU A 87 27.53 -16.01 -11.01
N ALA A 88 26.88 -15.18 -10.21
CA ALA A 88 27.57 -14.31 -9.28
C ALA A 88 28.08 -15.12 -8.08
N PRO A 89 29.38 -15.30 -7.91
CA PRO A 89 29.91 -16.06 -6.77
C PRO A 89 30.05 -15.24 -5.50
N VAL A 90 29.43 -14.05 -5.42
CA VAL A 90 29.56 -13.18 -4.26
C VAL A 90 28.17 -12.92 -3.67
N ALA A 91 28.02 -13.17 -2.37
CA ALA A 91 26.84 -12.82 -1.61
C ALA A 91 26.37 -11.39 -1.95
N PRO A 92 25.07 -11.17 -2.20
CA PRO A 92 24.56 -9.87 -2.65
C PRO A 92 25.00 -8.78 -1.68
N ARG A 93 25.77 -7.83 -2.17
CA ARG A 93 26.28 -6.72 -1.35
C ARG A 93 25.10 -5.84 -0.94
N ARG A 94 24.95 -5.61 0.36
CA ARG A 94 23.95 -4.67 0.87
C ARG A 94 24.09 -3.31 0.16
N PRO A 95 22.99 -2.67 -0.27
CA PRO A 95 23.04 -1.35 -0.89
C PRO A 95 23.64 -0.33 0.08
N SER A 96 24.34 0.68 -0.44
CA SER A 96 24.87 1.76 0.39
C SER A 96 23.73 2.53 1.05
N GLN A 97 23.96 3.10 2.24
CA GLN A 97 22.95 3.91 2.92
C GLN A 97 22.46 5.10 2.08
N ARG A 98 23.37 5.76 1.34
CA ARG A 98 22.98 6.84 0.43
C ARG A 98 22.03 6.39 -0.68
N ARG A 99 22.22 5.16 -1.21
CA ARG A 99 21.30 4.58 -2.20
C ARG A 99 19.96 4.21 -1.57
N ARG A 100 20.00 3.60 -0.41
CA ARG A 100 18.78 3.26 0.36
C ARG A 100 17.94 4.49 0.64
N LEU A 101 18.54 5.53 1.21
CA LEU A 101 17.82 6.77 1.50
C LEU A 101 17.20 7.41 0.25
N SER A 102 17.92 7.40 -0.89
CA SER A 102 17.38 7.93 -2.15
C SER A 102 16.19 7.13 -2.67
N VAL A 103 16.23 5.80 -2.54
CA VAL A 103 15.14 4.91 -2.96
C VAL A 103 13.97 5.00 -2.00
N ASP A 104 14.24 4.88 -0.70
CA ASP A 104 13.22 4.93 0.36
C ASP A 104 12.46 6.27 0.31
N ARG A 105 13.17 7.39 0.11
CA ARG A 105 12.52 8.68 -0.05
C ARG A 105 11.50 8.69 -1.20
N LYS A 106 11.87 8.21 -2.39
CA LYS A 106 10.94 8.11 -3.52
C LYS A 106 9.73 7.22 -3.23
N ILE A 107 9.93 6.15 -2.43
CA ILE A 107 8.85 5.26 -2.02
C ILE A 107 7.85 6.03 -1.15
N PHE A 108 8.34 6.78 -0.17
CA PHE A 108 7.47 7.49 0.76
C PHE A 108 6.90 8.78 0.19
N ASP A 109 7.64 9.48 -0.67
CA ASP A 109 7.12 10.61 -1.45
C ASP A 109 5.84 10.18 -2.21
N PHE A 110 5.82 8.99 -2.82
CA PHE A 110 4.63 8.46 -3.48
C PHE A 110 3.41 8.33 -2.53
N TYR A 111 3.59 7.83 -1.31
CA TYR A 111 2.48 7.74 -0.36
C TYR A 111 2.00 9.10 0.10
N HIS A 112 2.92 10.04 0.29
CA HIS A 112 2.58 11.40 0.65
C HIS A 112 1.85 12.13 -0.49
N ASP A 113 2.29 11.95 -1.73
CA ASP A 113 1.61 12.48 -2.91
C ASP A 113 0.22 11.87 -3.09
N PHE A 114 0.07 10.57 -2.81
CA PHE A 114 -1.22 9.89 -2.85
C PHE A 114 -2.20 10.45 -1.79
N LEU A 115 -1.74 10.60 -0.55
CA LEU A 115 -2.55 11.20 0.52
C LEU A 115 -2.93 12.64 0.22
N GLY A 116 -1.96 13.43 -0.26
CA GLY A 116 -2.14 14.83 -0.64
C GLY A 116 -2.75 15.04 -2.04
N TYR A 117 -3.22 13.98 -2.70
CA TYR A 117 -3.72 14.06 -4.07
C TYR A 117 -4.92 15.01 -4.19
N SER A 118 -4.91 15.87 -5.22
CA SER A 118 -5.88 16.98 -5.34
C SER A 118 -7.30 16.55 -5.67
N LYS A 119 -7.48 15.40 -6.37
CA LYS A 119 -8.81 14.88 -6.70
C LYS A 119 -9.23 13.80 -5.72
N VAL A 120 -10.53 13.51 -5.67
CA VAL A 120 -11.05 12.50 -4.76
C VAL A 120 -10.68 11.10 -5.22
N ILE A 121 -10.13 10.30 -4.31
CA ILE A 121 -9.85 8.88 -4.53
C ILE A 121 -10.89 8.05 -3.80
N VAL A 122 -11.59 7.20 -4.56
CA VAL A 122 -12.47 6.15 -4.04
C VAL A 122 -11.74 4.82 -4.18
N ALA A 123 -11.58 4.07 -3.10
CA ALA A 123 -10.98 2.74 -3.14
C ALA A 123 -12.04 1.64 -3.10
N GLU A 124 -11.98 0.74 -4.09
CA GLU A 124 -12.74 -0.50 -4.17
C GLU A 124 -11.86 -1.65 -3.65
N VAL A 125 -12.11 -2.11 -2.42
CA VAL A 125 -11.19 -2.96 -1.68
C VAL A 125 -11.78 -4.34 -1.42
N ASN A 126 -11.29 -5.35 -2.12
CA ASN A 126 -11.70 -6.74 -1.96
C ASN A 126 -10.51 -7.67 -1.68
N GLY A 127 -10.78 -8.81 -1.07
CA GLY A 127 -9.87 -9.93 -0.86
C GLY A 127 -8.75 -9.63 0.12
N PHE A 128 -7.77 -8.84 -0.29
CA PHE A 128 -6.61 -8.47 0.54
C PHE A 128 -6.26 -6.99 0.39
N ALA A 129 -6.02 -6.34 1.51
CA ALA A 129 -5.37 -5.05 1.61
C ALA A 129 -4.28 -5.14 2.70
N LEU A 130 -3.05 -5.48 2.29
CA LEU A 130 -1.95 -5.74 3.22
C LEU A 130 -0.77 -4.81 2.97
N GLY A 131 -0.04 -4.45 4.02
CA GLY A 131 1.14 -3.58 3.90
C GLY A 131 0.79 -2.28 3.17
N GLY A 132 1.54 -1.92 2.13
CA GLY A 132 1.25 -0.73 1.35
C GLY A 132 -0.12 -0.73 0.66
N GLY A 133 -0.72 -1.90 0.38
CA GLY A 133 -2.11 -1.97 -0.09
C GLY A 133 -3.10 -1.52 0.99
N PHE A 134 -2.82 -1.82 2.25
CA PHE A 134 -3.63 -1.31 3.36
C PHE A 134 -3.41 0.20 3.56
N GLU A 135 -2.18 0.68 3.40
CA GLU A 135 -1.91 2.13 3.44
C GLU A 135 -2.71 2.87 2.36
N LEU A 136 -2.72 2.40 1.10
CA LEU A 136 -3.54 3.01 0.04
C LEU A 136 -5.03 3.01 0.37
N ALA A 137 -5.55 1.91 0.96
CA ALA A 137 -6.95 1.84 1.37
C ALA A 137 -7.30 2.80 2.53
N LEU A 138 -6.35 3.03 3.46
CA LEU A 138 -6.51 4.01 4.55
C LEU A 138 -6.40 5.45 4.08
N MET A 139 -5.57 5.73 3.09
CA MET A 139 -5.33 7.08 2.56
C MET A 139 -6.39 7.55 1.58
N ALA A 140 -7.13 6.63 0.96
CA ALA A 140 -8.25 6.99 0.09
C ALA A 140 -9.28 7.83 0.85
N ASP A 141 -9.91 8.78 0.15
CA ASP A 141 -10.94 9.65 0.74
C ASP A 141 -12.19 8.86 1.12
N ILE A 142 -12.54 7.90 0.27
CA ILE A 142 -13.68 7.01 0.44
C ILE A 142 -13.20 5.58 0.20
N SER A 143 -13.38 4.70 1.17
CA SER A 143 -13.02 3.29 1.05
C SER A 143 -14.26 2.42 1.22
N VAL A 144 -14.55 1.60 0.21
CA VAL A 144 -15.59 0.57 0.23
C VAL A 144 -14.91 -0.78 0.30
N VAL A 145 -15.15 -1.53 1.36
CA VAL A 145 -14.38 -2.73 1.68
C VAL A 145 -15.29 -3.93 1.84
N GLY A 146 -14.91 -5.05 1.23
CA GLY A 146 -15.59 -6.33 1.42
C GLY A 146 -15.39 -6.87 2.84
N ARG A 147 -16.46 -7.38 3.47
CA ARG A 147 -16.43 -7.82 4.87
C ARG A 147 -15.40 -8.90 5.17
N ASN A 148 -15.10 -9.77 4.19
CA ASN A 148 -14.13 -10.83 4.32
C ASN A 148 -12.71 -10.42 3.89
N THR A 149 -12.54 -9.18 3.44
CA THR A 149 -11.22 -8.65 3.05
C THR A 149 -10.27 -8.73 4.25
N LYS A 150 -9.13 -9.37 4.06
CA LYS A 150 -8.07 -9.40 5.05
C LYS A 150 -7.24 -8.14 4.98
N ILE A 151 -7.19 -7.42 6.09
CA ILE A 151 -6.46 -6.16 6.22
C ILE A 151 -5.38 -6.26 7.30
N GLY A 152 -4.27 -5.57 7.13
CA GLY A 152 -3.20 -5.57 8.11
C GLY A 152 -1.87 -5.02 7.61
N MET A 153 -0.92 -4.90 8.55
CA MET A 153 0.46 -4.45 8.29
C MET A 153 1.47 -5.52 8.76
N PRO A 154 1.64 -6.62 8.02
CA PRO A 154 2.50 -7.72 8.45
C PRO A 154 4.01 -7.43 8.30
N ALA A 155 4.40 -6.22 7.88
CA ALA A 155 5.80 -5.86 7.66
C ALA A 155 6.68 -6.08 8.91
N THR A 156 6.13 -5.87 10.10
CA THR A 156 6.82 -6.12 11.38
C THR A 156 7.38 -7.54 11.51
N ARG A 157 6.70 -8.52 10.90
CA ARG A 157 7.10 -9.93 10.95
C ARG A 157 8.29 -10.30 10.06
N PHE A 158 8.84 -9.37 9.27
CA PHE A 158 9.95 -9.69 8.37
C PHE A 158 10.92 -8.53 8.06
N LEU A 159 10.55 -7.29 8.25
CA LEU A 159 11.41 -6.15 7.92
C LEU A 159 11.50 -5.11 9.05
N GLY A 160 10.78 -5.33 10.15
CA GLY A 160 10.50 -4.27 11.09
C GLY A 160 9.40 -3.31 10.58
N PRO A 161 9.05 -2.29 11.34
CA PRO A 161 7.96 -1.39 10.97
C PRO A 161 8.35 -0.58 9.73
N ALA A 162 7.74 -0.91 8.59
CA ALA A 162 7.79 -0.07 7.39
C ALA A 162 6.69 0.99 7.54
N LEU A 163 7.05 2.17 8.03
CA LEU A 163 6.10 3.20 8.45
C LEU A 163 6.14 4.38 7.50
N GLY A 164 5.40 4.27 6.38
CA GLY A 164 5.22 5.36 5.42
C GLY A 164 4.25 6.42 5.88
N THR A 165 3.18 5.99 6.55
CA THR A 165 2.04 6.83 6.92
C THR A 165 1.55 6.51 8.33
N LEU A 166 2.48 6.56 9.28
CA LEU A 166 2.23 6.17 10.67
C LEU A 166 1.07 6.96 11.31
N HIS A 167 0.97 8.27 11.02
CA HIS A 167 -0.12 9.10 11.54
C HIS A 167 -1.49 8.58 11.11
N MET A 168 -1.64 8.08 9.85
CA MET A 168 -2.91 7.54 9.35
C MET A 168 -3.35 6.30 10.13
N PHE A 169 -2.41 5.42 10.52
CA PHE A 169 -2.73 4.29 11.37
C PHE A 169 -3.32 4.75 12.70
N PHE A 170 -2.67 5.71 13.37
CA PHE A 170 -3.14 6.22 14.65
C PHE A 170 -4.44 7.01 14.53
N TYR A 171 -4.58 7.78 13.45
CA TYR A 171 -5.76 8.59 13.21
C TYR A 171 -6.99 7.77 12.82
N ARG A 172 -6.84 6.84 11.85
CA ARG A 172 -7.95 6.04 11.33
C ARG A 172 -8.32 4.85 12.19
N LEU A 173 -7.34 4.18 12.80
CA LEU A 173 -7.57 2.99 13.63
C LEU A 173 -7.70 3.32 15.11
N GLY A 174 -7.25 4.50 15.53
CA GLY A 174 -7.02 4.82 16.93
C GLY A 174 -5.79 4.11 17.50
N PRO A 175 -5.23 4.61 18.64
CA PRO A 175 -3.91 4.21 19.12
C PRO A 175 -3.83 2.73 19.53
N ASN A 176 -4.89 2.15 20.08
CA ASN A 176 -4.85 0.77 20.57
C ASN A 176 -4.79 -0.24 19.43
N LEU A 177 -5.68 -0.10 18.43
CA LEU A 177 -5.71 -0.99 17.28
C LEU A 177 -4.45 -0.80 16.40
N ALA A 178 -4.03 0.46 16.17
CA ALA A 178 -2.80 0.75 15.45
C ALA A 178 -1.60 0.06 16.08
N ARG A 179 -1.43 0.15 17.41
CA ARG A 179 -0.34 -0.54 18.13
C ARG A 179 -0.44 -2.06 18.02
N ARG A 180 -1.63 -2.63 18.19
CA ARG A 180 -1.84 -4.06 18.01
C ARG A 180 -1.33 -4.49 16.62
N MET A 181 -1.86 -3.89 15.56
CA MET A 181 -1.52 -4.27 14.18
C MET A 181 -0.03 -4.06 13.85
N LEU A 182 0.54 -2.95 14.29
CA LEU A 182 1.95 -2.61 14.01
C LEU A 182 2.95 -3.39 14.86
N LEU A 183 2.58 -3.87 16.04
CA LEU A 183 3.46 -4.65 16.91
C LEU A 183 3.38 -6.15 16.65
N THR A 184 2.20 -6.66 16.26
CA THR A 184 2.00 -8.11 16.03
C THR A 184 2.09 -8.49 14.57
N GLY A 185 1.83 -7.54 13.65
CA GLY A 185 1.67 -7.82 12.23
C GLY A 185 0.43 -8.66 11.91
N ASP A 186 -0.56 -8.67 12.79
CA ASP A 186 -1.81 -9.40 12.60
C ASP A 186 -2.57 -8.93 11.36
N THR A 187 -3.28 -9.86 10.77
CA THR A 187 -4.27 -9.57 9.74
C THR A 187 -5.65 -9.95 10.27
N ILE A 188 -6.61 -9.07 10.08
CA ILE A 188 -7.98 -9.23 10.54
C ILE A 188 -8.97 -9.03 9.40
N PRO A 189 -10.15 -9.65 9.42
CA PRO A 189 -11.19 -9.37 8.44
C PRO A 189 -11.76 -7.96 8.64
N ALA A 190 -12.11 -7.28 7.55
CA ALA A 190 -12.66 -5.92 7.59
C ALA A 190 -13.96 -5.83 8.39
N SER A 191 -14.75 -6.93 8.47
CA SER A 191 -15.95 -7.02 9.31
C SER A 191 -15.69 -6.67 10.77
N ASP A 192 -14.52 -7.00 11.31
CA ASP A 192 -14.17 -6.73 12.70
C ASP A 192 -13.97 -5.23 12.97
N LEU A 193 -13.73 -4.44 11.93
CA LEU A 193 -13.55 -3.00 11.99
C LEU A 193 -14.79 -2.20 11.57
N ALA A 194 -15.86 -2.85 11.10
CA ALA A 194 -17.03 -2.17 10.58
C ALA A 194 -17.69 -1.20 11.59
N HIS A 195 -17.60 -1.55 12.87
CA HIS A 195 -18.15 -0.72 13.95
C HIS A 195 -17.28 0.48 14.37
N LEU A 196 -16.04 0.55 13.88
CA LEU A 196 -15.06 1.60 14.20
C LEU A 196 -15.01 2.73 13.17
N SER A 197 -15.77 2.64 12.09
CA SER A 197 -15.77 3.61 10.98
C SER A 197 -14.37 3.90 10.41
N VAL A 198 -13.50 2.87 10.38
CA VAL A 198 -12.16 2.95 9.76
C VAL A 198 -12.28 3.15 8.26
N PHE A 199 -13.27 2.50 7.66
CA PHE A 199 -13.62 2.62 6.24
C PHE A 199 -14.98 3.33 6.10
N THR A 200 -15.23 3.89 4.94
CA THR A 200 -16.52 4.53 4.65
C THR A 200 -17.67 3.54 4.72
N GLU A 201 -17.48 2.36 4.11
CA GLU A 201 -18.43 1.25 4.19
C GLU A 201 -17.70 -0.10 4.24
N VAL A 202 -18.26 -1.03 5.02
CA VAL A 202 -17.93 -2.45 4.96
C VAL A 202 -19.20 -3.18 4.52
N VAL A 203 -19.15 -3.81 3.35
CA VAL A 203 -20.30 -4.44 2.69
C VAL A 203 -20.01 -5.91 2.32
N ASP A 204 -20.99 -6.63 1.81
CA ASP A 204 -20.77 -7.96 1.26
C ASP A 204 -19.79 -7.87 0.09
N ASP A 205 -18.89 -8.85 -0.06
CA ASP A 205 -17.76 -8.80 -1.00
C ASP A 205 -18.21 -8.60 -2.46
N ASP A 206 -19.35 -9.17 -2.86
CA ASP A 206 -19.95 -9.02 -4.18
C ASP A 206 -20.61 -7.65 -4.41
N ALA A 207 -20.95 -6.93 -3.34
CA ALA A 207 -21.53 -5.59 -3.40
C ALA A 207 -20.48 -4.47 -3.56
N VAL A 208 -19.20 -4.75 -3.28
CA VAL A 208 -18.14 -3.73 -3.25
C VAL A 208 -18.02 -2.96 -4.57
N PRO A 209 -17.99 -3.59 -5.77
CA PRO A 209 -17.84 -2.84 -7.02
C PRO A 209 -19.00 -1.86 -7.27
N ALA A 210 -20.23 -2.32 -7.04
CA ALA A 210 -21.42 -1.48 -7.23
C ALA A 210 -21.48 -0.31 -6.24
N ARG A 211 -21.05 -0.54 -5.00
CA ARG A 211 -21.03 0.51 -3.97
C ARG A 211 -19.92 1.53 -4.22
N ALA A 212 -18.73 1.09 -4.63
CA ALA A 212 -17.64 1.98 -4.99
C ALA A 212 -17.98 2.85 -6.21
N ASP A 213 -18.59 2.26 -7.26
CA ASP A 213 -19.10 3.04 -8.40
C ASP A 213 -20.17 4.04 -7.98
N TRP A 214 -21.09 3.65 -7.10
CA TRP A 214 -22.11 4.56 -6.58
C TRP A 214 -21.49 5.77 -5.83
N TRP A 215 -20.50 5.55 -4.97
CA TRP A 215 -19.79 6.63 -4.29
C TRP A 215 -19.05 7.52 -5.28
N SER A 216 -18.38 6.93 -6.26
CA SER A 216 -17.68 7.69 -7.31
C SER A 216 -18.62 8.60 -8.08
N ARG A 217 -19.76 8.08 -8.51
CA ARG A 217 -20.81 8.87 -9.19
C ARG A 217 -21.42 9.94 -8.29
N LYS A 218 -21.61 9.63 -7.02
CA LYS A 218 -22.16 10.59 -6.05
C LYS A 218 -21.21 11.77 -5.88
N VAL A 219 -19.91 11.53 -5.73
CA VAL A 219 -18.88 12.56 -5.60
C VAL A 219 -18.72 13.35 -6.90
N ALA A 220 -18.73 12.68 -8.05
CA ALA A 220 -18.57 13.33 -9.36
C ALA A 220 -19.66 14.38 -9.68
N ARG A 221 -20.81 14.32 -8.98
CA ARG A 221 -21.86 15.35 -9.08
C ARG A 221 -21.54 16.66 -8.34
N MET A 222 -20.53 16.66 -7.48
CA MET A 222 -20.14 17.85 -6.74
C MET A 222 -19.39 18.82 -7.66
N PRO A 223 -19.39 20.14 -7.38
CA PRO A 223 -18.58 21.10 -8.10
C PRO A 223 -17.09 20.75 -8.01
N ALA A 224 -16.39 20.69 -9.15
CA ALA A 224 -14.99 20.26 -9.21
C ALA A 224 -14.08 21.14 -8.34
N ASP A 225 -14.16 22.46 -8.47
CA ASP A 225 -13.36 23.39 -7.67
C ASP A 225 -13.62 23.24 -6.17
N GLY A 226 -14.89 22.95 -5.80
CA GLY A 226 -15.26 22.72 -4.41
C GLY A 226 -14.60 21.46 -3.82
N LEU A 227 -14.47 20.40 -4.61
CA LEU A 227 -13.77 19.18 -4.19
C LEU A 227 -12.28 19.42 -3.97
N VAL A 228 -11.61 20.10 -4.91
CA VAL A 228 -10.19 20.43 -4.80
C VAL A 228 -9.93 21.33 -3.59
N MET A 229 -10.75 22.37 -3.40
CA MET A 229 -10.65 23.24 -2.23
C MET A 229 -10.85 22.49 -0.90
N ALA A 230 -11.79 21.53 -0.86
CA ALA A 230 -11.99 20.70 0.31
C ALA A 230 -10.76 19.81 0.59
N LYS A 231 -10.16 19.22 -0.45
CA LYS A 231 -8.94 18.39 -0.33
C LYS A 231 -7.77 19.21 0.21
N GLU A 232 -7.56 20.44 -0.27
CA GLU A 232 -6.52 21.32 0.27
C GLU A 232 -6.78 21.69 1.75
N ALA A 233 -8.05 21.88 2.15
CA ALA A 233 -8.39 22.10 3.55
C ALA A 233 -8.11 20.86 4.41
N PHE A 234 -8.32 19.65 3.88
CA PHE A 234 -8.01 18.40 4.60
C PHE A 234 -6.50 18.26 4.82
N ARG A 235 -5.67 18.61 3.82
CA ARG A 235 -4.20 18.62 3.98
C ARG A 235 -3.74 19.47 5.16
N LEU A 236 -4.37 20.62 5.40
CA LEU A 236 -4.06 21.44 6.57
C LEU A 236 -4.28 20.66 7.88
N VAL A 237 -5.40 19.94 7.98
CA VAL A 237 -5.71 19.12 9.18
C VAL A 237 -4.67 18.01 9.36
N GLU A 238 -4.33 17.32 8.29
CA GLU A 238 -3.35 16.22 8.31
C GLU A 238 -1.94 16.70 8.69
N GLN A 239 -1.52 17.85 8.17
CA GLN A 239 -0.24 18.47 8.58
C GLN A 239 -0.19 18.74 10.08
N MET A 240 -1.28 19.21 10.67
CA MET A 240 -1.37 19.44 12.11
C MET A 240 -1.36 18.13 12.92
N GLN A 241 -1.72 17.02 12.33
CA GLN A 241 -1.75 15.69 12.96
C GLN A 241 -0.42 14.93 12.89
N GLY A 242 0.63 15.51 12.34
CA GLY A 242 1.96 14.92 12.31
C GLY A 242 2.51 14.61 10.92
N TYR A 243 1.73 14.79 9.86
CA TYR A 243 2.15 14.55 8.48
C TYR A 243 3.45 15.28 8.12
N GLN A 244 3.59 16.54 8.50
CA GLN A 244 4.78 17.34 8.19
C GLN A 244 6.09 16.74 8.72
N GLY A 245 6.05 16.18 9.93
CA GLY A 245 7.22 15.47 10.51
C GLY A 245 7.46 14.12 9.85
N GLU A 246 6.40 13.47 9.38
CA GLU A 246 6.44 12.16 8.78
C GLU A 246 7.07 12.15 7.38
N GLU A 247 6.93 13.22 6.61
CA GLU A 247 7.60 13.37 5.30
C GLU A 247 9.11 13.13 5.38
N VAL A 248 9.75 13.48 6.47
CA VAL A 248 11.19 13.28 6.68
C VAL A 248 11.48 12.00 7.47
N SER A 249 10.69 11.73 8.52
CA SER A 249 11.00 10.60 9.42
C SER A 249 10.68 9.25 8.81
N SER A 250 9.69 9.13 7.92
CA SER A 250 9.26 7.87 7.34
C SER A 250 10.38 7.10 6.63
N TYR A 251 11.09 7.73 5.72
CA TYR A 251 12.19 7.07 4.99
C TYR A 251 13.43 6.83 5.88
N LEU A 252 13.65 7.65 6.91
CA LEU A 252 14.71 7.42 7.88
C LEU A 252 14.39 6.21 8.75
N PHE A 253 13.16 6.10 9.26
CA PHE A 253 12.72 4.93 10.03
C PHE A 253 12.72 3.67 9.20
N HIS A 254 12.30 3.73 7.94
CA HIS A 254 12.37 2.59 7.05
C HIS A 254 13.81 2.14 6.82
N ALA A 255 14.71 3.06 6.47
CA ALA A 255 16.12 2.74 6.26
C ALA A 255 16.79 2.13 7.50
N TYR A 256 16.43 2.60 8.70
CA TYR A 256 16.91 2.04 9.96
C TYR A 256 16.21 0.71 10.29
N GLY A 257 14.88 0.68 10.23
CA GLY A 257 14.07 -0.48 10.60
C GLY A 257 14.27 -1.69 9.69
N THR A 258 14.63 -1.50 8.43
CA THR A 258 14.96 -2.60 7.50
C THR A 258 16.43 -3.07 7.59
N ASN A 259 17.21 -2.53 8.54
CA ASN A 259 18.57 -2.97 8.82
C ASN A 259 18.64 -3.78 10.13
N LEU A 260 17.64 -4.61 10.38
CA LEU A 260 17.56 -5.42 11.59
C LEU A 260 18.73 -6.40 11.69
N GLN A 261 19.17 -6.60 12.92
CA GLN A 261 20.02 -7.73 13.32
C GLN A 261 19.11 -8.69 14.10
N PHE A 262 19.14 -9.95 13.71
CA PHE A 262 18.32 -10.98 14.33
C PHE A 262 19.14 -11.74 15.35
N GLU A 263 18.56 -11.93 16.52
CA GLU A 263 19.11 -12.76 17.57
C GLU A 263 18.85 -14.27 17.31
N GLU A 264 19.50 -15.13 18.08
CA GLU A 264 19.25 -16.57 18.01
C GLU A 264 17.80 -16.87 18.40
N GLY A 265 17.08 -17.59 17.53
CA GLY A 265 15.66 -17.93 17.72
C GLY A 265 14.67 -16.94 17.09
N GLU A 266 15.13 -15.78 16.63
CA GLU A 266 14.27 -14.86 15.89
C GLU A 266 14.09 -15.29 14.43
N PHE A 267 12.87 -15.10 13.90
CA PHE A 267 12.54 -15.46 12.52
C PHE A 267 13.12 -14.47 11.53
N ASN A 268 14.14 -14.89 10.78
CA ASN A 268 14.74 -14.09 9.72
C ASN A 268 14.13 -14.45 8.35
N PHE A 269 13.09 -13.74 7.93
CA PHE A 269 12.39 -14.00 6.68
C PHE A 269 13.31 -13.98 5.45
N VAL A 270 14.27 -13.05 5.39
CA VAL A 270 15.17 -12.92 4.22
C VAL A 270 16.06 -14.14 4.09
N LYS A 271 16.63 -14.62 5.20
CA LYS A 271 17.45 -15.84 5.24
C LYS A 271 16.60 -17.06 4.88
N THR A 272 15.45 -17.23 5.54
CA THR A 272 14.54 -18.36 5.29
C THR A 272 14.09 -18.38 3.82
N ARG A 273 13.73 -17.23 3.24
CA ARG A 273 13.37 -17.14 1.83
C ARG A 273 14.49 -17.59 0.88
N ALA A 274 15.72 -17.22 1.19
CA ALA A 274 16.88 -17.64 0.39
C ALA A 274 17.11 -19.16 0.44
N GLU A 275 16.77 -19.80 1.56
CA GLU A 275 16.96 -21.24 1.77
C GLU A 275 15.79 -22.08 1.19
N VAL A 276 14.55 -21.65 1.36
CA VAL A 276 13.38 -22.49 1.03
C VAL A 276 12.43 -21.88 -0.02
N GLY A 277 12.74 -20.69 -0.52
CA GLY A 277 11.89 -19.97 -1.48
C GLY A 277 10.76 -19.17 -0.83
N THR A 278 10.17 -18.28 -1.62
CA THR A 278 9.24 -17.25 -1.11
C THR A 278 7.97 -17.84 -0.50
N LYS A 279 7.35 -18.82 -1.17
CA LYS A 279 6.07 -19.41 -0.72
C LYS A 279 6.22 -20.11 0.63
N GLU A 280 7.25 -20.92 0.76
CA GLU A 280 7.52 -21.67 1.99
C GLU A 280 7.99 -20.74 3.12
N ALA A 281 8.77 -19.71 2.82
CA ALA A 281 9.16 -18.72 3.81
C ALA A 281 7.95 -17.98 4.42
N PHE A 282 6.93 -17.67 3.63
CA PHE A 282 5.68 -17.11 4.15
C PHE A 282 4.95 -18.08 5.07
N ARG A 283 4.87 -19.36 4.69
CA ARG A 283 4.24 -20.40 5.52
C ARG A 283 4.94 -20.53 6.87
N LEU A 284 6.26 -20.66 6.86
CA LEU A 284 7.09 -20.78 8.08
C LEU A 284 7.02 -19.52 8.95
N ARG A 285 6.94 -18.34 8.33
CA ARG A 285 6.71 -17.07 9.05
C ARG A 285 5.40 -17.12 9.82
N ASP A 286 4.32 -17.47 9.13
CA ASP A 286 3.00 -17.47 9.75
C ASP A 286 2.94 -18.49 10.90
N GLU A 287 3.49 -19.68 10.73
CA GLU A 287 3.61 -20.68 11.79
C GLU A 287 4.43 -20.18 12.99
N HIS A 288 5.56 -19.48 12.74
CA HIS A 288 6.40 -18.97 13.83
C HIS A 288 5.69 -17.95 14.72
N PHE A 289 4.85 -17.11 14.12
CA PHE A 289 4.13 -16.06 14.85
C PHE A 289 2.74 -16.45 15.31
N GLU A 290 2.26 -17.66 14.96
CA GLU A 290 0.99 -18.17 15.40
C GLU A 290 1.10 -18.74 16.83
N ILE A 291 0.37 -18.13 17.75
CA ILE A 291 0.25 -18.61 19.12
C ILE A 291 -1.20 -19.02 19.32
N PRO A 292 -1.48 -20.28 19.74
CA PRO A 292 -2.85 -20.71 20.03
C PRO A 292 -3.51 -19.79 21.05
N GLU A 293 -4.75 -19.39 20.77
CA GLU A 293 -5.54 -18.65 21.75
C GLU A 293 -5.83 -19.54 22.96
N PRO A 294 -5.86 -18.99 24.19
CA PRO A 294 -6.08 -19.73 25.42
C PRO A 294 -7.51 -20.28 25.53
#